data_c25aad1af18d798303580c2cedbd0bf4
#
_entry.id   c25aad1af18d798303580c2cedbd0bf4
#
_cell.length_a   1.000
_cell.length_b   1.000
_cell.length_c   1.000
_cell.angle_alpha   90.00
_cell.angle_beta   90.00
_cell.angle_gamma   90.00
#
_symmetry.space_group_name_H-M   'P 1'
#
loop_
_entity.id
_entity.type
_entity.pdbx_description
1 polymer ?
#
loop_
_entity_poly.entity_id
_entity_poly.type
_entity_poly.pdbx_seq_one_letter_code
_entity_poly.pdbx_strand_id
1 'polypeptide(L)'
;MKFERIFCQEPNKFITSFFEFEIEEKDMPLVGNLLPTAQSHLLYFFSDEKHEVVINNKSFLENGLVVCGQSYRSYEFIPTCPVRVFGANFHATFLHKILGKQMSSITDSHLPLKDFCQLLHDKIIHVFKEEDSSKEIAKNLEKVLFSIPVKDNKNINYVDIAIDLIHQKKGRISVEEVLEYLTISQKNLEIQFKKIVGLTPLKYIKLYKFWHLMKAYESEIIDFNEALDYYNYYDLSHFNRDFKLFMKVKPTEYIKRDNTLIKKYLSI
;
A
#
# COMPACT_ATOMS: atom_id res chain seq x y z
N MET A 1 -18.51 -0.72 11.17
CA MET A 1 -17.47 -0.91 10.14
C MET A 1 -17.11 -2.37 10.03
N LYS A 2 -17.22 -2.96 8.83
CA LYS A 2 -16.79 -4.33 8.52
C LYS A 2 -15.50 -4.27 7.70
N PHE A 3 -14.64 -5.29 7.82
CA PHE A 3 -13.44 -5.47 7.02
C PHE A 3 -13.27 -6.96 6.69
N GLU A 4 -13.04 -7.27 5.42
CA GLU A 4 -12.73 -8.62 4.93
C GLU A 4 -11.46 -8.57 4.08
N ARG A 5 -10.57 -9.55 4.25
CA ARG A 5 -9.43 -9.76 3.36
C ARG A 5 -9.61 -11.03 2.57
N ILE A 6 -9.28 -10.97 1.28
CA ILE A 6 -9.45 -12.05 0.33
C ILE A 6 -8.09 -12.29 -0.31
N PHE A 7 -7.64 -13.54 -0.30
CA PHE A 7 -6.41 -13.93 -0.97
C PHE A 7 -6.71 -14.50 -2.36
N CYS A 8 -5.74 -14.37 -3.27
CA CYS A 8 -5.82 -14.97 -4.58
C CYS A 8 -5.99 -16.48 -4.46
N GLN A 9 -6.73 -17.07 -5.41
CA GLN A 9 -6.96 -18.53 -5.44
C GLN A 9 -5.65 -19.28 -5.67
N GLU A 10 -4.75 -18.72 -6.50
CA GLU A 10 -3.43 -19.26 -6.75
C GLU A 10 -2.35 -18.29 -6.30
N PRO A 11 -1.23 -18.76 -5.71
CA PRO A 11 -0.10 -17.92 -5.36
C PRO A 11 0.44 -17.22 -6.61
N ASN A 12 0.55 -15.91 -6.56
CA ASN A 12 1.11 -15.12 -7.64
C ASN A 12 2.03 -14.02 -7.08
N LYS A 13 2.89 -13.47 -7.97
CA LYS A 13 3.86 -12.43 -7.61
C LYS A 13 3.31 -11.00 -7.74
N PHE A 14 2.06 -10.82 -8.15
CA PHE A 14 1.56 -9.52 -8.58
C PHE A 14 0.53 -8.93 -7.63
N ILE A 15 -0.42 -9.75 -7.21
CA ILE A 15 -1.50 -9.34 -6.31
C ILE A 15 -1.24 -9.98 -4.95
N THR A 16 -1.07 -9.16 -3.93
CA THR A 16 -0.78 -9.66 -2.57
C THR A 16 -2.04 -10.06 -1.82
N SER A 17 -3.10 -9.30 -2.01
CA SER A 17 -4.44 -9.59 -1.48
C SER A 17 -5.46 -8.63 -2.08
N PHE A 18 -6.73 -8.99 -1.94
CA PHE A 18 -7.84 -8.06 -2.04
C PHE A 18 -8.39 -7.77 -0.65
N PHE A 19 -9.15 -6.70 -0.52
CA PHE A 19 -9.87 -6.40 0.71
C PHE A 19 -11.16 -5.65 0.39
N GLU A 20 -12.09 -5.76 1.31
CA GLU A 20 -13.28 -4.91 1.33
C GLU A 20 -13.45 -4.31 2.71
N PHE A 21 -13.83 -3.06 2.77
CA PHE A 21 -14.33 -2.46 3.99
C PHE A 21 -15.66 -1.75 3.73
N GLU A 22 -16.54 -1.83 4.73
CA GLU A 22 -17.84 -1.22 4.71
C GLU A 22 -18.00 -0.32 5.94
N ILE A 23 -18.28 0.96 5.69
CA ILE A 23 -18.59 1.97 6.69
C ILE A 23 -20.10 2.12 6.69
N GLU A 24 -20.73 1.87 7.82
CA GLU A 24 -22.16 1.96 8.03
C GLU A 24 -22.52 3.31 8.68
N GLU A 25 -23.80 3.68 8.69
CA GLU A 25 -24.29 4.93 9.31
C GLU A 25 -23.85 5.07 10.78
N LYS A 26 -23.87 3.98 11.53
CA LYS A 26 -23.44 3.95 12.94
C LYS A 26 -21.96 4.23 13.18
N ASP A 27 -21.14 4.15 12.10
CA ASP A 27 -19.71 4.40 12.16
C ASP A 27 -19.37 5.88 11.86
N MET A 28 -20.37 6.66 11.45
CA MET A 28 -20.23 8.06 11.12
C MET A 28 -20.45 8.98 12.33
N PRO A 29 -19.79 10.14 12.42
CA PRO A 29 -18.73 10.62 11.52
C PRO A 29 -17.39 9.89 11.77
N LEU A 30 -16.61 9.66 10.72
CA LEU A 30 -15.34 8.94 10.79
C LEU A 30 -14.19 9.80 10.23
N VAL A 31 -13.07 9.82 10.95
CA VAL A 31 -11.76 10.20 10.40
C VAL A 31 -10.82 9.02 10.62
N GLY A 32 -10.63 8.26 9.56
CA GLY A 32 -9.81 7.04 9.60
C GLY A 32 -8.35 7.33 9.26
N ASN A 33 -7.43 7.03 10.17
CA ASN A 33 -6.00 7.05 9.83
C ASN A 33 -5.62 5.75 9.11
N LEU A 34 -4.83 5.86 8.06
CA LEU A 34 -4.32 4.75 7.27
C LEU A 34 -2.80 4.72 7.32
N LEU A 35 -2.28 3.51 7.54
CA LEU A 35 -0.85 3.24 7.61
C LEU A 35 -0.24 3.16 6.21
N PRO A 36 0.99 3.67 5.98
CA PRO A 36 1.69 3.42 4.74
C PRO A 36 2.14 1.95 4.67
N THR A 37 1.80 1.26 3.59
CA THR A 37 1.87 -0.21 3.51
C THR A 37 3.02 -0.75 2.67
N ALA A 38 3.84 0.10 2.03
CA ALA A 38 4.82 -0.30 1.02
C ALA A 38 4.21 -1.04 -0.19
N GLN A 39 2.93 -0.82 -0.45
CA GLN A 39 2.17 -1.38 -1.57
C GLN A 39 1.50 -0.27 -2.36
N SER A 40 1.25 -0.51 -3.63
CA SER A 40 0.31 0.29 -4.41
C SER A 40 -1.06 -0.37 -4.39
N HIS A 41 -2.10 0.42 -4.56
CA HIS A 41 -3.47 -0.06 -4.45
C HIS A 41 -4.31 0.36 -5.64
N LEU A 42 -5.33 -0.42 -5.90
CA LEU A 42 -6.48 -0.03 -6.68
C LEU A 42 -7.67 -0.07 -5.75
N LEU A 43 -8.48 0.99 -5.72
CA LEU A 43 -9.68 1.09 -4.90
C LEU A 43 -10.88 1.32 -5.79
N TYR A 44 -12.01 0.72 -5.44
CA TYR A 44 -13.31 1.02 -6.02
C TYR A 44 -14.30 1.39 -4.92
N PHE A 45 -14.81 2.61 -5.00
CA PHE A 45 -15.85 3.13 -4.11
C PHE A 45 -17.21 2.86 -4.74
N PHE A 46 -18.04 2.08 -4.06
CA PHE A 46 -19.45 1.87 -4.45
C PHE A 46 -20.29 3.05 -3.97
N SER A 47 -20.02 4.23 -4.54
CA SER A 47 -20.68 5.48 -4.20
C SER A 47 -20.49 6.49 -5.32
N ASP A 48 -21.54 7.25 -5.63
CA ASP A 48 -21.46 8.42 -6.51
C ASP A 48 -20.94 9.65 -5.75
N GLU A 49 -21.06 9.66 -4.43
CA GLU A 49 -20.52 10.71 -3.57
C GLU A 49 -18.99 10.64 -3.50
N LYS A 50 -18.38 11.80 -3.36
CA LYS A 50 -16.94 11.92 -3.22
C LYS A 50 -16.54 11.89 -1.75
N HIS A 51 -15.56 11.06 -1.45
CA HIS A 51 -14.94 10.92 -0.13
C HIS A 51 -13.59 11.61 -0.12
N GLU A 52 -13.19 12.19 1.00
CA GLU A 52 -11.94 12.92 1.10
C GLU A 52 -10.81 12.03 1.62
N VAL A 53 -9.64 12.11 0.96
CA VAL A 53 -8.38 11.54 1.44
C VAL A 53 -7.35 12.65 1.57
N VAL A 54 -6.72 12.79 2.73
CA VAL A 54 -5.72 13.83 3.00
C VAL A 54 -4.33 13.23 3.12
N ILE A 55 -3.50 13.45 2.09
CA ILE A 55 -2.11 12.97 2.01
C ILE A 55 -1.16 14.17 2.01
N ASN A 56 -0.26 14.26 3.00
CA ASN A 56 0.71 15.36 3.09
C ASN A 56 0.08 16.76 2.94
N ASN A 57 -1.05 16.99 3.60
CA ASN A 57 -1.84 18.24 3.58
C ASN A 57 -2.44 18.58 2.19
N LYS A 58 -2.53 17.60 1.30
CA LYS A 58 -3.26 17.71 0.03
C LYS A 58 -4.53 16.87 0.14
N SER A 59 -5.65 17.45 -0.24
CA SER A 59 -6.93 16.76 -0.30
C SER A 59 -7.13 16.15 -1.69
N PHE A 60 -7.57 14.90 -1.71
CA PHE A 60 -8.00 14.16 -2.89
C PHE A 60 -9.46 13.79 -2.69
N LEU A 61 -10.29 14.06 -3.67
CA LEU A 61 -11.70 13.68 -3.65
C LEU A 61 -11.88 12.41 -4.49
N GLU A 62 -12.35 11.36 -3.87
CA GLU A 62 -12.37 10.01 -4.44
C GLU A 62 -13.78 9.45 -4.54
N ASN A 63 -14.09 8.87 -5.67
CA ASN A 63 -15.24 8.00 -5.92
C ASN A 63 -14.92 7.06 -7.10
N GLY A 64 -15.69 5.98 -7.26
CA GLY A 64 -15.46 5.02 -8.33
C GLY A 64 -14.07 4.40 -8.28
N LEU A 65 -13.37 4.30 -9.41
CA LEU A 65 -12.13 3.56 -9.55
C LEU A 65 -10.90 4.47 -9.41
N VAL A 66 -10.09 4.24 -8.38
CA VAL A 66 -8.94 5.06 -7.98
C VAL A 66 -7.66 4.22 -7.96
N VAL A 67 -6.58 4.76 -8.50
CA VAL A 67 -5.22 4.21 -8.35
C VAL A 67 -4.45 4.99 -7.30
N CYS A 68 -3.87 4.25 -6.34
CA CYS A 68 -3.10 4.79 -5.24
C CYS A 68 -1.63 4.40 -5.41
N GLY A 69 -0.77 5.41 -5.52
CA GLY A 69 0.68 5.21 -5.52
C GLY A 69 1.23 4.83 -4.14
N GLN A 70 2.54 4.63 -4.08
CA GLN A 70 3.22 4.39 -2.80
C GLN A 70 3.06 5.60 -1.88
N SER A 71 2.40 5.42 -0.75
CA SER A 71 2.36 6.42 0.31
C SER A 71 3.52 6.22 1.28
N TYR A 72 4.33 7.28 1.48
CA TYR A 72 5.48 7.20 2.39
C TYR A 72 5.14 7.56 3.83
N ARG A 73 3.94 8.12 4.06
CA ARG A 73 3.44 8.53 5.37
C ARG A 73 1.99 8.13 5.53
N SER A 74 1.53 8.06 6.77
CA SER A 74 0.11 7.90 7.08
C SER A 74 -0.72 9.02 6.46
N TYR A 75 -1.94 8.71 6.14
CA TYR A 75 -2.91 9.62 5.56
C TYR A 75 -4.28 9.40 6.20
N GLU A 76 -5.17 10.36 6.00
CA GLU A 76 -6.50 10.34 6.57
C GLU A 76 -7.52 10.03 5.47
N PHE A 77 -8.48 9.18 5.80
CA PHE A 77 -9.68 8.94 5.00
C PHE A 77 -10.89 9.49 5.76
N ILE A 78 -11.63 10.36 5.10
CA ILE A 78 -12.77 11.08 5.66
C ILE A 78 -13.98 10.81 4.76
N PRO A 79 -14.74 9.73 5.01
CA PRO A 79 -15.94 9.43 4.26
C PRO A 79 -17.01 10.50 4.52
N THR A 80 -17.71 10.90 3.48
CA THR A 80 -18.81 11.88 3.55
C THR A 80 -20.15 11.22 3.87
N CYS A 81 -20.28 9.94 3.56
CA CYS A 81 -21.46 9.10 3.83
C CYS A 81 -21.02 7.64 4.03
N PRO A 82 -21.91 6.74 4.45
CA PRO A 82 -21.67 5.31 4.44
C PRO A 82 -21.20 4.83 3.08
N VAL A 83 -20.20 3.94 3.05
CA VAL A 83 -19.60 3.52 1.79
C VAL A 83 -19.02 2.10 1.89
N ARG A 84 -19.20 1.34 0.82
CA ARG A 84 -18.51 0.09 0.54
C ARG A 84 -17.31 0.37 -0.35
N VAL A 85 -16.12 -0.08 0.03
CA VAL A 85 -14.89 0.10 -0.74
C VAL A 85 -14.22 -1.25 -0.94
N PHE A 86 -14.01 -1.62 -2.20
CA PHE A 86 -13.20 -2.78 -2.56
C PHE A 86 -11.80 -2.34 -2.96
N GLY A 87 -10.78 -3.07 -2.48
CA GLY A 87 -9.39 -2.75 -2.77
C GLY A 87 -8.58 -3.96 -3.24
N ALA A 88 -7.59 -3.69 -4.09
CA ALA A 88 -6.57 -4.66 -4.50
C ALA A 88 -5.19 -4.13 -4.10
N ASN A 89 -4.44 -4.94 -3.36
CA ASN A 89 -3.07 -4.67 -2.94
C ASN A 89 -2.11 -5.34 -3.93
N PHE A 90 -1.16 -4.56 -4.45
CA PHE A 90 -0.23 -5.03 -5.46
C PHE A 90 1.19 -5.12 -4.95
N HIS A 91 1.94 -6.09 -5.48
CA HIS A 91 3.38 -6.05 -5.42
C HIS A 91 3.90 -4.70 -5.95
N ALA A 92 4.93 -4.17 -5.33
CA ALA A 92 5.38 -2.79 -5.56
C ALA A 92 5.76 -2.49 -7.03
N THR A 93 6.10 -3.50 -7.83
CA THR A 93 6.46 -3.34 -9.26
C THR A 93 5.30 -3.56 -10.22
N PHE A 94 4.17 -4.11 -9.75
CA PHE A 94 3.12 -4.61 -10.64
C PHE A 94 2.48 -3.53 -11.51
N LEU A 95 2.10 -2.40 -10.93
CA LEU A 95 1.50 -1.31 -11.71
C LEU A 95 2.44 -0.79 -12.82
N HIS A 96 3.74 -0.69 -12.53
CA HIS A 96 4.72 -0.34 -13.57
C HIS A 96 4.78 -1.39 -14.68
N LYS A 97 4.75 -2.67 -14.33
CA LYS A 97 4.82 -3.77 -15.29
C LYS A 97 3.65 -3.78 -16.26
N ILE A 98 2.43 -3.55 -15.78
CA ILE A 98 1.24 -3.55 -16.66
C ILE A 98 1.04 -2.24 -17.39
N LEU A 99 1.42 -1.10 -16.80
CA LEU A 99 1.16 0.23 -17.35
C LEU A 99 2.36 0.81 -18.13
N GLY A 100 3.58 0.45 -17.76
CA GLY A 100 4.81 1.05 -18.28
C GLY A 100 5.01 2.50 -17.87
N LYS A 101 4.23 3.02 -16.94
CA LYS A 101 4.31 4.40 -16.44
C LYS A 101 5.31 4.54 -15.30
N GLN A 102 5.84 5.75 -15.11
CA GLN A 102 6.70 6.04 -13.96
C GLN A 102 5.88 6.16 -12.69
N MET A 103 6.10 5.28 -11.71
CA MET A 103 5.34 5.27 -10.45
C MET A 103 5.67 6.47 -9.56
N SER A 104 6.82 7.12 -9.75
CA SER A 104 7.14 8.36 -9.03
C SER A 104 6.20 9.52 -9.33
N SER A 105 5.43 9.48 -10.43
CA SER A 105 4.43 10.51 -10.75
C SER A 105 3.17 10.44 -9.87
N ILE A 106 2.96 9.30 -9.21
CA ILE A 106 1.79 9.08 -8.32
C ILE A 106 2.19 8.77 -6.87
N THR A 107 3.48 8.94 -6.51
CA THR A 107 3.91 8.80 -5.13
C THR A 107 3.20 9.83 -4.24
N ASP A 108 2.71 9.38 -3.07
CA ASP A 108 1.89 10.19 -2.17
C ASP A 108 0.68 10.84 -2.87
N SER A 109 0.04 10.09 -3.78
CA SER A 109 -1.10 10.59 -4.56
C SER A 109 -2.11 9.48 -4.82
N HIS A 110 -3.36 9.89 -4.84
CA HIS A 110 -4.50 9.10 -5.28
C HIS A 110 -5.13 9.80 -6.50
N LEU A 111 -5.38 9.06 -7.56
CA LEU A 111 -5.89 9.60 -8.82
C LEU A 111 -7.03 8.72 -9.36
N PRO A 112 -8.05 9.30 -10.00
CA PRO A 112 -8.99 8.53 -10.78
C PRO A 112 -8.23 7.66 -11.79
N LEU A 113 -8.51 6.35 -11.83
CA LEU A 113 -7.79 5.45 -12.74
C LEU A 113 -7.97 5.86 -14.19
N LYS A 114 -9.15 6.39 -14.53
CA LYS A 114 -9.47 6.90 -15.87
C LYS A 114 -8.47 7.96 -16.34
N ASP A 115 -8.10 8.89 -15.45
CA ASP A 115 -7.16 9.97 -15.77
C ASP A 115 -5.71 9.45 -15.83
N PHE A 116 -5.38 8.49 -14.98
CA PHE A 116 -4.05 7.88 -14.99
C PHE A 116 -3.85 6.90 -16.14
N CYS A 117 -4.83 6.03 -16.40
CA CYS A 117 -4.79 5.06 -17.50
C CYS A 117 -6.19 4.63 -17.94
N GLN A 118 -6.75 5.31 -18.94
CA GLN A 118 -8.04 5.01 -19.54
C GLN A 118 -8.18 3.55 -19.99
N LEU A 119 -7.14 3.01 -20.65
CA LEU A 119 -7.16 1.62 -21.16
C LEU A 119 -7.34 0.59 -20.04
N LEU A 120 -6.68 0.79 -18.89
CA LEU A 120 -6.86 -0.12 -17.76
C LEU A 120 -8.23 0.08 -17.13
N HIS A 121 -8.65 1.34 -16.95
CA HIS A 121 -9.99 1.67 -16.44
C HIS A 121 -11.07 0.93 -17.22
N ASP A 122 -11.09 1.06 -18.55
CA ASP A 122 -12.15 0.47 -19.40
C ASP A 122 -12.13 -1.07 -19.40
N LYS A 123 -10.94 -1.67 -19.15
CA LYS A 123 -10.82 -3.12 -19.02
C LYS A 123 -11.40 -3.68 -17.74
N ILE A 124 -11.35 -2.92 -16.62
CA ILE A 124 -11.68 -3.46 -15.30
C ILE A 124 -12.94 -2.88 -14.68
N ILE A 125 -13.43 -1.72 -15.14
CA ILE A 125 -14.58 -1.04 -14.50
C ILE A 125 -15.83 -1.92 -14.42
N HIS A 126 -16.08 -2.75 -15.42
CA HIS A 126 -17.24 -3.63 -15.48
C HIS A 126 -17.19 -4.83 -14.51
N VAL A 127 -16.05 -5.03 -13.83
CA VAL A 127 -15.89 -6.07 -12.81
C VAL A 127 -16.58 -5.69 -11.51
N PHE A 128 -16.73 -4.39 -11.25
CA PHE A 128 -17.26 -3.86 -10.00
C PHE A 128 -18.78 -3.66 -10.12
N LYS A 129 -19.53 -4.67 -9.70
CA LYS A 129 -20.99 -4.62 -9.65
C LYS A 129 -21.44 -4.64 -8.20
N GLU A 130 -22.47 -3.86 -7.87
CA GLU A 130 -22.98 -3.75 -6.50
C GLU A 130 -23.53 -5.07 -5.96
N GLU A 131 -24.13 -5.88 -6.83
CA GLU A 131 -24.72 -7.17 -6.49
C GLU A 131 -23.68 -8.27 -6.27
N ASP A 132 -22.44 -8.11 -6.77
CA ASP A 132 -21.42 -9.14 -6.66
C ASP A 132 -20.80 -9.14 -5.25
N SER A 133 -20.51 -10.35 -4.76
CA SER A 133 -19.74 -10.53 -3.53
C SER A 133 -18.28 -10.12 -3.74
N SER A 134 -17.60 -9.73 -2.67
CA SER A 134 -16.17 -9.40 -2.70
C SER A 134 -15.31 -10.51 -3.32
N LYS A 135 -15.68 -11.77 -3.10
CA LYS A 135 -14.98 -12.93 -3.67
C LYS A 135 -15.15 -13.05 -5.18
N GLU A 136 -16.34 -12.73 -5.69
CA GLU A 136 -16.62 -12.72 -7.13
C GLU A 136 -15.89 -11.57 -7.82
N ILE A 137 -15.92 -10.38 -7.21
CA ILE A 137 -15.16 -9.22 -7.71
C ILE A 137 -13.66 -9.54 -7.73
N ALA A 138 -13.11 -10.10 -6.65
CA ALA A 138 -11.70 -10.49 -6.56
C ALA A 138 -11.33 -11.48 -7.69
N LYS A 139 -12.11 -12.54 -7.86
CA LYS A 139 -11.91 -13.56 -8.91
C LYS A 139 -11.95 -12.96 -10.32
N ASN A 140 -12.93 -12.11 -10.59
CA ASN A 140 -13.10 -11.49 -11.90
C ASN A 140 -11.97 -10.48 -12.18
N LEU A 141 -11.60 -9.66 -11.18
CA LEU A 141 -10.49 -8.71 -11.29
C LEU A 141 -9.15 -9.42 -11.50
N GLU A 142 -8.88 -10.48 -10.75
CA GLU A 142 -7.69 -11.32 -10.91
C GLU A 142 -7.57 -11.84 -12.34
N LYS A 143 -8.66 -12.42 -12.88
CA LYS A 143 -8.70 -12.94 -14.26
C LYS A 143 -8.40 -11.85 -15.30
N VAL A 144 -8.98 -10.67 -15.15
CA VAL A 144 -8.72 -9.55 -16.08
C VAL A 144 -7.29 -9.05 -15.96
N LEU A 145 -6.79 -8.85 -14.75
CA LEU A 145 -5.42 -8.35 -14.53
C LEU A 145 -4.36 -9.32 -15.08
N PHE A 146 -4.57 -10.65 -14.94
CA PHE A 146 -3.65 -11.66 -15.49
C PHE A 146 -3.72 -11.79 -17.00
N SER A 147 -4.79 -11.32 -17.65
CA SER A 147 -4.86 -11.25 -19.10
C SER A 147 -4.03 -10.10 -19.70
N ILE A 148 -3.57 -9.16 -18.87
CA ILE A 148 -2.78 -8.02 -19.33
C ILE A 148 -1.31 -8.44 -19.46
N PRO A 149 -0.68 -8.26 -20.65
CA PRO A 149 0.74 -8.54 -20.82
C PRO A 149 1.60 -7.72 -19.85
N VAL A 150 2.46 -8.40 -19.09
CA VAL A 150 3.41 -7.73 -18.19
C VAL A 150 4.70 -7.40 -18.93
N LYS A 151 5.17 -6.17 -18.76
CA LYS A 151 6.49 -5.76 -19.22
C LYS A 151 7.56 -6.35 -18.31
N ASP A 152 8.59 -6.89 -18.92
CA ASP A 152 9.75 -7.41 -18.23
C ASP A 152 11.04 -6.95 -18.93
N ASN A 153 12.07 -6.66 -18.16
CA ASN A 153 13.40 -6.34 -18.63
C ASN A 153 14.41 -6.42 -17.48
N LYS A 154 15.71 -6.38 -17.83
CA LYS A 154 16.79 -6.47 -16.84
C LYS A 154 16.67 -5.51 -15.65
N ASN A 155 16.23 -4.27 -15.88
CA ASN A 155 16.09 -3.28 -14.81
C ASN A 155 14.91 -3.58 -13.88
N ILE A 156 13.79 -4.06 -14.44
CA ILE A 156 12.65 -4.52 -13.64
C ILE A 156 13.08 -5.71 -12.79
N ASN A 157 13.82 -6.67 -13.35
CA ASN A 157 14.31 -7.84 -12.63
C ASN A 157 15.23 -7.46 -11.46
N TYR A 158 16.12 -6.49 -11.64
CA TYR A 158 16.94 -5.98 -10.53
C TYR A 158 16.10 -5.40 -9.39
N VAL A 159 15.04 -4.66 -9.72
CA VAL A 159 14.14 -4.09 -8.72
C VAL A 159 13.31 -5.19 -8.05
N ASP A 160 12.84 -6.19 -8.78
CA ASP A 160 12.14 -7.35 -8.20
C ASP A 160 13.05 -8.10 -7.19
N ILE A 161 14.29 -8.43 -7.59
CA ILE A 161 15.24 -9.10 -6.70
C ILE A 161 15.49 -8.26 -5.44
N ALA A 162 15.67 -6.94 -5.59
CA ALA A 162 15.84 -6.04 -4.45
C ALA A 162 14.64 -6.08 -3.51
N ILE A 163 13.42 -6.06 -4.04
CA ILE A 163 12.18 -6.13 -3.25
C ILE A 163 12.04 -7.47 -2.56
N ASP A 164 12.31 -8.58 -3.25
CA ASP A 164 12.25 -9.93 -2.69
C ASP A 164 13.22 -10.07 -1.49
N LEU A 165 14.45 -9.54 -1.60
CA LEU A 165 15.43 -9.49 -0.51
C LEU A 165 14.94 -8.65 0.66
N ILE A 166 14.40 -7.46 0.40
CA ILE A 166 13.84 -6.57 1.43
C ILE A 166 12.69 -7.27 2.15
N HIS A 167 11.82 -7.95 1.41
CA HIS A 167 10.69 -8.68 1.98
C HIS A 167 11.14 -9.87 2.83
N GLN A 168 12.06 -10.69 2.32
CA GLN A 168 12.63 -11.83 3.04
C GLN A 168 13.27 -11.41 4.37
N LYS A 169 13.99 -10.28 4.36
CA LYS A 169 14.65 -9.72 5.55
C LYS A 169 13.72 -8.83 6.40
N LYS A 170 12.44 -8.67 6.03
CA LYS A 170 11.47 -7.81 6.73
C LYS A 170 11.97 -6.37 6.89
N GLY A 171 12.66 -5.84 5.88
CA GLY A 171 13.27 -4.51 5.91
C GLY A 171 14.51 -4.38 6.81
N ARG A 172 15.05 -5.48 7.36
CA ARG A 172 16.30 -5.49 8.14
C ARG A 172 17.50 -5.79 7.23
N ILE A 173 17.70 -4.93 6.26
CA ILE A 173 18.76 -5.02 5.25
C ILE A 173 19.15 -3.60 4.83
N SER A 174 20.40 -3.38 4.49
CA SER A 174 20.90 -2.12 3.95
C SER A 174 20.85 -2.11 2.41
N VAL A 175 21.04 -0.93 1.80
CA VAL A 175 21.15 -0.82 0.34
C VAL A 175 22.41 -1.49 -0.16
N GLU A 176 23.49 -1.41 0.60
CA GLU A 176 24.78 -2.03 0.30
C GLU A 176 24.64 -3.56 0.24
N GLU A 177 23.99 -4.16 1.24
CA GLU A 177 23.72 -5.60 1.27
C GLU A 177 22.82 -6.04 0.10
N VAL A 178 21.82 -5.23 -0.31
CA VAL A 178 21.02 -5.53 -1.50
C VAL A 178 21.88 -5.52 -2.76
N LEU A 179 22.83 -4.59 -2.88
CA LEU A 179 23.72 -4.48 -4.05
C LEU A 179 24.67 -5.66 -4.20
N GLU A 180 25.01 -6.40 -3.12
CA GLU A 180 25.82 -7.62 -3.20
C GLU A 180 25.19 -8.72 -4.08
N TYR A 181 23.87 -8.70 -4.22
CA TYR A 181 23.10 -9.65 -5.05
C TYR A 181 22.81 -9.15 -6.47
N LEU A 182 23.26 -7.95 -6.83
CA LEU A 182 22.90 -7.29 -8.08
C LEU A 182 24.14 -6.85 -8.87
N THR A 183 24.09 -7.01 -10.18
CA THR A 183 25.12 -6.48 -11.08
C THR A 183 24.73 -5.12 -11.61
N ILE A 184 24.48 -4.15 -10.72
CA ILE A 184 24.03 -2.79 -11.02
C ILE A 184 24.68 -1.80 -10.03
N SER A 185 24.98 -0.58 -10.47
CA SER A 185 25.48 0.45 -9.56
C SER A 185 24.35 0.98 -8.66
N GLN A 186 24.68 1.44 -7.44
CA GLN A 186 23.71 2.04 -6.53
C GLN A 186 22.90 3.16 -7.19
N LYS A 187 23.57 4.08 -7.90
CA LYS A 187 22.92 5.18 -8.61
C LYS A 187 21.87 4.68 -9.60
N ASN A 188 22.19 3.64 -10.36
CA ASN A 188 21.24 3.10 -11.33
C ASN A 188 20.10 2.36 -10.64
N LEU A 189 20.36 1.60 -9.57
CA LEU A 189 19.30 0.98 -8.76
C LEU A 189 18.34 2.04 -8.21
N GLU A 190 18.83 3.15 -7.67
CA GLU A 190 17.99 4.24 -7.17
C GLU A 190 17.10 4.85 -8.25
N ILE A 191 17.66 5.07 -9.47
CA ILE A 191 16.90 5.59 -10.61
C ILE A 191 15.79 4.62 -11.02
N GLN A 192 16.13 3.33 -11.18
CA GLN A 192 15.16 2.32 -11.59
C GLN A 192 14.12 2.08 -10.52
N PHE A 193 14.52 2.00 -9.25
CA PHE A 193 13.61 1.80 -8.15
C PHE A 193 12.60 2.95 -8.03
N LYS A 194 13.06 4.21 -8.15
CA LYS A 194 12.19 5.38 -8.15
C LYS A 194 11.22 5.37 -9.35
N LYS A 195 11.69 4.95 -10.52
CA LYS A 195 10.86 4.83 -11.74
C LYS A 195 9.79 3.76 -11.58
N ILE A 196 10.15 2.59 -11.06
CA ILE A 196 9.32 1.37 -11.06
C ILE A 196 8.41 1.31 -9.83
N VAL A 197 8.92 1.73 -8.66
CA VAL A 197 8.21 1.64 -7.36
C VAL A 197 7.64 2.99 -6.92
N GLY A 198 8.28 4.08 -7.29
CA GLY A 198 7.93 5.43 -6.83
C GLY A 198 8.80 5.94 -5.68
N LEU A 199 9.52 5.08 -4.98
CA LEU A 199 10.41 5.40 -3.86
C LEU A 199 11.87 5.09 -4.22
N THR A 200 12.82 5.57 -3.42
CA THR A 200 14.21 5.06 -3.47
C THR A 200 14.32 3.75 -2.69
N PRO A 201 15.35 2.90 -2.94
CA PRO A 201 15.54 1.67 -2.17
C PRO A 201 15.58 1.91 -0.67
N LEU A 202 16.34 2.89 -0.21
CA LEU A 202 16.45 3.24 1.22
C LEU A 202 15.10 3.63 1.83
N LYS A 203 14.28 4.44 1.11
CA LYS A 203 12.95 4.80 1.58
C LYS A 203 12.04 3.57 1.67
N TYR A 204 12.09 2.70 0.68
CA TYR A 204 11.28 1.49 0.65
C TYR A 204 11.67 0.51 1.78
N ILE A 205 12.97 0.30 2.02
CA ILE A 205 13.49 -0.51 3.14
C ILE A 205 12.95 0.01 4.47
N LYS A 206 13.09 1.32 4.73
CA LYS A 206 12.60 1.93 5.97
C LYS A 206 11.08 1.80 6.14
N LEU A 207 10.33 2.06 5.05
CA LEU A 207 8.88 1.94 5.05
C LEU A 207 8.43 0.50 5.33
N TYR A 208 9.04 -0.48 4.64
CA TYR A 208 8.71 -1.89 4.79
C TYR A 208 9.04 -2.42 6.19
N LYS A 209 10.20 -2.00 6.73
CA LYS A 209 10.59 -2.27 8.12
C LYS A 209 9.56 -1.74 9.10
N PHE A 210 9.15 -0.49 8.95
CA PHE A 210 8.16 0.16 9.80
C PHE A 210 6.79 -0.51 9.69
N TRP A 211 6.34 -0.83 8.47
CA TRP A 211 5.08 -1.55 8.26
C TRP A 211 5.05 -2.90 8.99
N HIS A 212 6.14 -3.68 8.92
CA HIS A 212 6.25 -4.95 9.63
C HIS A 212 6.24 -4.79 11.15
N LEU A 213 6.92 -3.75 11.65
CA LEU A 213 6.88 -3.40 13.08
C LEU A 213 5.45 -3.12 13.53
N MET A 214 4.75 -2.24 12.80
CA MET A 214 3.38 -1.88 13.14
C MET A 214 2.42 -3.07 13.05
N LYS A 215 2.60 -3.94 12.05
CA LYS A 215 1.81 -5.17 11.93
C LYS A 215 2.01 -6.07 13.15
N ALA A 216 3.23 -6.27 13.59
CA ALA A 216 3.54 -7.10 14.75
C ALA A 216 2.99 -6.49 16.06
N TYR A 217 3.12 -5.16 16.21
CA TYR A 217 2.58 -4.43 17.35
C TYR A 217 1.04 -4.48 17.42
N GLU A 218 0.35 -4.15 16.33
CA GLU A 218 -1.13 -4.13 16.30
C GLU A 218 -1.76 -5.53 16.37
N SER A 219 -0.99 -6.57 16.00
CA SER A 219 -1.39 -7.97 16.18
C SER A 219 -1.05 -8.51 17.58
N GLU A 220 -0.59 -7.67 18.51
CA GLU A 220 -0.23 -8.01 19.89
C GLU A 220 0.83 -9.13 19.99
N ILE A 221 1.65 -9.30 18.93
CA ILE A 221 2.74 -10.29 18.91
C ILE A 221 3.93 -9.80 19.70
N ILE A 222 4.21 -8.48 19.65
CA ILE A 222 5.32 -7.83 20.33
C ILE A 222 4.88 -6.48 20.90
N ASP A 223 5.47 -6.05 22.01
CA ASP A 223 5.35 -4.68 22.48
C ASP A 223 6.35 -3.74 21.77
N PHE A 224 6.30 -2.44 22.05
CA PHE A 224 7.23 -1.49 21.40
C PHE A 224 8.69 -1.69 21.82
N ASN A 225 8.99 -2.17 23.03
CA ASN A 225 10.37 -2.40 23.46
C ASN A 225 10.95 -3.62 22.75
N GLU A 226 10.18 -4.71 22.67
CA GLU A 226 10.54 -5.89 21.88
C GLU A 226 10.70 -5.54 20.40
N ALA A 227 9.83 -4.64 19.87
CA ALA A 227 9.94 -4.17 18.50
C ALA A 227 11.23 -3.39 18.23
N LEU A 228 11.70 -2.59 19.18
CA LEU A 228 12.96 -1.86 19.05
C LEU A 228 14.13 -2.79 18.82
N ASP A 229 14.26 -3.83 19.66
CA ASP A 229 15.33 -4.82 19.58
C ASP A 229 15.21 -5.66 18.30
N TYR A 230 14.03 -6.20 18.02
CA TYR A 230 13.81 -7.07 16.86
C TYR A 230 14.06 -6.36 15.52
N TYR A 231 13.70 -5.08 15.43
CA TYR A 231 13.88 -4.28 14.21
C TYR A 231 15.16 -3.44 14.21
N ASN A 232 16.13 -3.74 15.12
CA ASN A 232 17.43 -3.08 15.19
C ASN A 232 17.32 -1.54 15.23
N TYR A 233 16.45 -1.01 16.07
CA TYR A 233 16.51 0.42 16.40
C TYR A 233 17.59 0.62 17.45
N TYR A 234 18.53 1.54 17.16
CA TYR A 234 19.66 1.83 18.06
C TYR A 234 19.20 2.36 19.43
N ASP A 235 18.17 3.20 19.41
CA ASP A 235 17.57 3.79 20.62
C ASP A 235 16.12 4.26 20.36
N LEU A 236 15.44 4.63 21.45
CA LEU A 236 14.10 5.22 21.43
C LEU A 236 14.00 6.49 20.59
N SER A 237 15.09 7.29 20.52
CA SER A 237 15.07 8.56 19.76
C SER A 237 15.04 8.28 18.26
N HIS A 238 15.79 7.26 17.81
CA HIS A 238 15.74 6.81 16.41
C HIS A 238 14.35 6.27 16.05
N PHE A 239 13.78 5.41 16.90
CA PHE A 239 12.42 4.91 16.72
C PHE A 239 11.39 6.04 16.69
N ASN A 240 11.39 6.94 17.67
CA ASN A 240 10.46 8.06 17.74
C ASN A 240 10.53 8.95 16.50
N ARG A 241 11.73 9.13 15.92
CA ARG A 241 11.94 9.92 14.69
C ARG A 241 11.29 9.22 13.50
N ASP A 242 11.53 7.92 13.31
CA ASP A 242 10.93 7.13 12.22
C ASP A 242 9.42 7.00 12.41
N PHE A 243 8.94 6.76 13.65
CA PHE A 243 7.53 6.71 13.95
C PHE A 243 6.83 8.03 13.58
N LYS A 244 7.39 9.17 14.02
CA LYS A 244 6.86 10.49 13.66
C LYS A 244 6.95 10.78 12.17
N LEU A 245 7.99 10.27 11.48
CA LEU A 245 8.13 10.37 10.03
C LEU A 245 6.97 9.67 9.31
N PHE A 246 6.63 8.46 9.73
CA PHE A 246 5.62 7.65 9.06
C PHE A 246 4.20 7.97 9.53
N MET A 247 3.98 8.12 10.84
CA MET A 247 2.65 8.30 11.44
C MET A 247 2.24 9.75 11.67
N LYS A 248 3.16 10.73 11.45
CA LYS A 248 2.98 12.17 11.72
C LYS A 248 2.74 12.53 13.20
N VAL A 249 2.67 11.55 14.08
CA VAL A 249 2.46 11.70 15.52
C VAL A 249 3.52 10.94 16.31
N LYS A 250 3.65 11.20 17.61
CA LYS A 250 4.51 10.42 18.49
C LYS A 250 3.86 9.08 18.85
N PRO A 251 4.64 8.02 19.20
CA PRO A 251 4.08 6.76 19.68
C PRO A 251 3.10 6.94 20.84
N THR A 252 3.42 7.81 21.80
CA THR A 252 2.58 8.13 22.97
C THR A 252 1.24 8.78 22.63
N GLU A 253 1.15 9.46 21.50
CA GLU A 253 -0.10 10.01 20.97
C GLU A 253 -0.88 8.95 20.20
N TYR A 254 -0.16 8.13 19.42
CA TYR A 254 -0.76 7.05 18.64
C TYR A 254 -1.52 6.05 19.52
N ILE A 255 -0.92 5.63 20.64
CA ILE A 255 -1.55 4.69 21.59
C ILE A 255 -2.88 5.23 22.15
N LYS A 256 -3.03 6.56 22.25
CA LYS A 256 -4.24 7.20 22.78
C LYS A 256 -5.34 7.47 21.74
N ARG A 257 -5.03 7.28 20.45
CA ARG A 257 -5.98 7.52 19.35
C ARG A 257 -6.83 6.30 19.08
N ASP A 258 -7.98 6.54 18.47
CA ASP A 258 -8.73 5.46 17.83
C ASP A 258 -7.99 5.01 16.56
N ASN A 259 -7.41 3.81 16.60
CA ASN A 259 -6.69 3.19 15.50
C ASN A 259 -7.48 2.01 14.90
N THR A 260 -8.79 1.98 15.09
CA THR A 260 -9.67 0.85 14.68
C THR A 260 -9.50 0.48 13.22
N LEU A 261 -9.40 1.46 12.31
CA LEU A 261 -9.21 1.18 10.89
C LEU A 261 -7.84 0.52 10.60
N ILE A 262 -6.77 1.02 11.24
CA ILE A 262 -5.43 0.42 11.14
C ILE A 262 -5.44 -1.01 11.68
N LYS A 263 -6.01 -1.22 12.88
CA LYS A 263 -6.10 -2.55 13.50
C LYS A 263 -6.84 -3.52 12.60
N LYS A 264 -7.99 -3.16 12.08
CA LYS A 264 -8.76 -3.99 11.15
C LYS A 264 -7.99 -4.30 9.87
N TYR A 265 -7.26 -3.32 9.34
CA TYR A 265 -6.44 -3.54 8.15
C TYR A 265 -5.24 -4.46 8.40
N LEU A 266 -4.63 -4.44 9.59
CA LEU A 266 -3.43 -5.22 9.92
C LEU A 266 -3.72 -6.59 10.56
N SER A 267 -4.86 -6.76 11.22
CA SER A 267 -5.19 -7.93 12.07
C SER A 267 -5.59 -9.20 11.29
N ILE A 268 -5.39 -9.25 9.97
CA ILE A 268 -5.76 -10.40 9.14
C ILE A 268 -4.55 -10.93 8.37
#